data_ab4fbb767dd54bc6bfce521a6547d094
#
_entry.id   ab4fbb767dd54bc6bfce521a6547d094
#
_cell.length_a   1.000
_cell.length_b   1.000
_cell.length_c   1.000
_cell.angle_alpha   90.00
_cell.angle_beta   90.00
_cell.angle_gamma   90.00
#
_symmetry.space_group_name_H-M   'P 1'
#
loop_
_entity.id
_entity.type
_entity.pdbx_description
1 polymer ?
#
loop_
_entity_poly.entity_id
_entity_poly.type
_entity_poly.pdbx_seq_one_letter_code
_entity_poly.pdbx_strand_id
1 'polypeptide(L)'
;MTTAAPREVLQHFLRLTADGPSEAMADLFTTDAVFEMPYLPPGAPVQESGRDAFRAHLQEGARLQKFTAVDRVQVHETTDPELVVADYRLHGRVLATGKQFAFDMVMFARIRDGLITWSRIYSNPLDGAIAFDAAEGLLAAITAA
;
A
#
# COMPACT_ATOMS: atom_id res chain seq x y z
N MET A 1 -20.46 -21.23 -6.21
CA MET A 1 -19.05 -20.80 -6.29
C MET A 1 -18.58 -20.27 -4.96
N THR A 2 -17.42 -20.71 -4.52
CA THR A 2 -16.82 -20.23 -3.28
C THR A 2 -16.03 -18.96 -3.58
N THR A 3 -16.24 -17.92 -2.79
CA THR A 3 -15.40 -16.72 -2.85
C THR A 3 -13.99 -17.03 -2.31
N ALA A 4 -12.99 -16.31 -2.80
CA ALA A 4 -11.62 -16.48 -2.31
C ALA A 4 -11.54 -16.15 -0.80
N ALA A 5 -10.78 -16.94 -0.06
CA ALA A 5 -10.53 -16.69 1.35
C ALA A 5 -9.76 -15.38 1.55
N PRO A 6 -9.90 -14.70 2.70
CA PRO A 6 -9.17 -13.45 2.96
C PRO A 6 -7.66 -13.56 2.72
N ARG A 7 -7.04 -14.64 3.18
CA ARG A 7 -5.62 -14.89 2.94
C ARG A 7 -5.27 -14.90 1.46
N GLU A 8 -6.09 -15.55 0.64
CA GLU A 8 -5.86 -15.64 -0.81
C GLU A 8 -6.01 -14.29 -1.50
N VAL A 9 -6.97 -13.48 -1.08
CA VAL A 9 -7.18 -12.14 -1.62
C VAL A 9 -5.97 -11.26 -1.31
N LEU A 10 -5.47 -11.28 -0.07
CA LEU A 10 -4.29 -10.52 0.31
C LEU A 10 -3.06 -10.97 -0.46
N GLN A 11 -2.87 -12.28 -0.62
CA GLN A 11 -1.76 -12.82 -1.42
C GLN A 11 -1.86 -12.37 -2.88
N HIS A 12 -3.05 -12.33 -3.45
CA HIS A 12 -3.27 -11.83 -4.81
C HIS A 12 -2.94 -10.33 -4.92
N PHE A 13 -3.36 -9.54 -3.93
CA PHE A 13 -2.99 -8.12 -3.86
C PHE A 13 -1.48 -7.94 -3.88
N LEU A 14 -0.74 -8.73 -3.11
CA LEU A 14 0.71 -8.64 -3.06
C LEU A 14 1.37 -9.06 -4.37
N ARG A 15 0.82 -10.06 -5.07
CA ARG A 15 1.32 -10.43 -6.40
C ARG A 15 1.14 -9.32 -7.42
N LEU A 16 0.00 -8.63 -7.39
CA LEU A 16 -0.21 -7.46 -8.25
C LEU A 16 0.72 -6.31 -7.86
N THR A 17 0.95 -6.12 -6.57
CA THR A 17 1.88 -5.09 -6.07
C THR A 17 3.29 -5.30 -6.61
N ALA A 18 3.74 -6.53 -6.69
CA ALA A 18 5.10 -6.86 -7.14
C ALA A 18 5.42 -6.37 -8.57
N ASP A 19 4.41 -6.10 -9.36
CA ASP A 19 4.55 -5.60 -10.73
C ASP A 19 3.85 -4.25 -10.93
N GLY A 20 3.48 -3.60 -9.83
CA GLY A 20 2.74 -2.34 -9.87
C GLY A 20 3.61 -1.10 -9.74
N PRO A 21 3.01 -0.01 -9.29
CA PRO A 21 1.59 0.17 -9.02
C PRO A 21 0.74 0.02 -10.28
N SER A 22 -0.42 -0.59 -10.16
CA SER A 22 -1.33 -0.74 -11.30
C SER A 22 -2.79 -0.56 -10.85
N GLU A 23 -3.63 -0.13 -11.78
CA GLU A 23 -5.06 0.05 -11.53
C GLU A 23 -5.77 -1.26 -11.17
N ALA A 24 -5.24 -2.40 -11.62
CA ALA A 24 -5.79 -3.71 -11.31
C ALA A 24 -5.84 -4.00 -9.81
N MET A 25 -4.95 -3.38 -9.04
CA MET A 25 -4.95 -3.51 -7.58
C MET A 25 -6.25 -2.96 -6.96
N ALA A 26 -6.83 -1.93 -7.57
CA ALA A 26 -8.09 -1.35 -7.09
C ALA A 26 -9.29 -2.29 -7.28
N ASP A 27 -9.23 -3.19 -8.25
CA ASP A 27 -10.32 -4.13 -8.52
C ASP A 27 -10.54 -5.14 -7.38
N LEU A 28 -9.59 -5.28 -6.47
CA LEU A 28 -9.71 -6.14 -5.30
C LEU A 28 -10.47 -5.47 -4.14
N PHE A 29 -10.87 -4.21 -4.29
CA PHE A 29 -11.53 -3.42 -3.24
C PHE A 29 -13.00 -3.23 -3.55
N THR A 30 -13.82 -3.07 -2.48
CA THR A 30 -15.21 -2.66 -2.64
C THR A 30 -15.30 -1.21 -3.09
N THR A 31 -16.44 -0.81 -3.65
CA THR A 31 -16.63 0.56 -4.16
C THR A 31 -16.49 1.62 -3.06
N ASP A 32 -16.83 1.27 -1.82
CA ASP A 32 -16.78 2.15 -0.65
C ASP A 32 -15.62 1.82 0.31
N ALA A 33 -14.65 1.06 -0.16
CA ALA A 33 -13.50 0.66 0.68
C ALA A 33 -12.78 1.87 1.26
N VAL A 34 -12.28 1.70 2.47
CA VAL A 34 -11.48 2.71 3.16
C VAL A 34 -10.03 2.22 3.22
N PHE A 35 -9.10 3.07 2.89
CA PHE A 35 -7.68 2.77 3.07
C PHE A 35 -6.98 3.88 3.84
N GLU A 36 -6.05 3.47 4.70
CA GLU A 36 -5.36 4.34 5.64
C GLU A 36 -3.85 4.16 5.52
N MET A 37 -3.13 5.26 5.67
CA MET A 37 -1.67 5.28 5.78
C MET A 37 -1.27 6.19 6.95
N PRO A 38 -1.19 5.65 8.18
CA PRO A 38 -1.05 6.49 9.38
C PRO A 38 0.25 7.28 9.47
N TYR A 39 1.31 6.82 8.80
CA TYR A 39 2.64 7.42 8.91
C TYR A 39 3.01 8.28 7.71
N LEU A 40 2.03 8.92 7.08
CA LEU A 40 2.32 9.93 6.07
C LEU A 40 2.81 11.23 6.73
N PRO A 41 3.58 12.04 5.97
CA PRO A 41 4.04 13.33 6.49
C PRO A 41 2.88 14.24 6.90
N PRO A 42 3.11 15.18 7.85
CA PRO A 42 2.09 16.14 8.24
C PRO A 42 1.51 16.88 7.03
N GLY A 43 0.18 17.04 7.02
CA GLY A 43 -0.53 17.69 5.91
C GLY A 43 -1.00 16.76 4.81
N ALA A 44 -0.48 15.54 4.74
CA ALA A 44 -0.97 14.54 3.80
C ALA A 44 -2.21 13.83 4.34
N PRO A 45 -3.19 13.44 3.50
CA PRO A 45 -4.37 12.71 3.96
C PRO A 45 -3.96 11.31 4.41
N VAL A 46 -4.28 10.97 5.67
CA VAL A 46 -3.95 9.65 6.25
C VAL A 46 -5.03 8.61 5.96
N GLN A 47 -6.20 9.04 5.50
CA GLN A 47 -7.33 8.18 5.19
C GLN A 47 -8.00 8.64 3.91
N GLU A 48 -8.31 7.70 3.04
CA GLU A 48 -9.11 7.95 1.84
C GLU A 48 -10.22 6.90 1.74
N SER A 49 -11.33 7.27 1.09
CA SER A 49 -12.49 6.42 0.91
C SER A 49 -12.84 6.29 -0.56
N GLY A 50 -13.22 5.08 -0.95
CA GLY A 50 -13.69 4.78 -2.28
C GLY A 50 -12.64 4.16 -3.19
N ARG A 51 -13.07 3.14 -3.92
CA ARG A 51 -12.22 2.43 -4.89
C ARG A 51 -11.68 3.35 -5.98
N ASP A 52 -12.49 4.32 -6.42
CA ASP A 52 -12.05 5.25 -7.46
C ASP A 52 -10.94 6.18 -6.99
N ALA A 53 -10.99 6.62 -5.73
CA ALA A 53 -9.90 7.39 -5.14
C ALA A 53 -8.62 6.57 -5.06
N PHE A 54 -8.72 5.30 -4.68
CA PHE A 54 -7.58 4.39 -4.67
C PHE A 54 -7.02 4.17 -6.08
N ARG A 55 -7.89 3.99 -7.08
CA ARG A 55 -7.48 3.83 -8.48
C ARG A 55 -6.70 5.06 -8.97
N ALA A 56 -7.18 6.26 -8.65
CA ALA A 56 -6.48 7.50 -8.98
C ALA A 56 -5.11 7.60 -8.29
N HIS A 57 -5.04 7.15 -7.05
CA HIS A 57 -3.78 7.11 -6.29
C HIS A 57 -2.78 6.13 -6.93
N LEU A 58 -3.24 4.99 -7.41
CA LEU A 58 -2.39 4.03 -8.12
C LEU A 58 -1.90 4.57 -9.46
N GLN A 59 -2.76 5.28 -10.20
CA GLN A 59 -2.38 5.93 -11.46
C GLN A 59 -1.26 6.94 -11.23
N GLU A 60 -1.39 7.77 -10.21
CA GLU A 60 -0.37 8.76 -9.87
C GLU A 60 0.92 8.07 -9.40
N GLY A 61 0.80 7.03 -8.58
CA GLY A 61 1.96 6.25 -8.15
C GLY A 61 2.72 5.63 -9.31
N ALA A 62 2.00 5.15 -10.33
CA ALA A 62 2.63 4.54 -11.52
C ALA A 62 3.43 5.54 -12.36
N ARG A 63 3.15 6.83 -12.24
CA ARG A 63 3.91 7.89 -12.91
C ARG A 63 5.22 8.21 -12.19
N LEU A 64 5.30 7.90 -10.90
CA LEU A 64 6.43 8.27 -10.04
C LEU A 64 7.40 7.12 -9.80
N GLN A 65 6.89 5.89 -9.80
CA GLN A 65 7.66 4.74 -9.36
C GLN A 65 7.21 3.47 -10.07
N LYS A 66 8.11 2.48 -10.08
CA LYS A 66 7.82 1.13 -10.55
C LYS A 66 8.22 0.15 -9.46
N PHE A 67 7.28 -0.68 -9.03
CA PHE A 67 7.59 -1.79 -8.14
C PHE A 67 8.17 -2.94 -8.95
N THR A 68 9.20 -3.57 -8.41
CA THR A 68 9.96 -4.61 -9.11
C THR A 68 9.86 -5.97 -8.44
N ALA A 69 9.60 -6.02 -7.15
CA ALA A 69 9.44 -7.26 -6.41
C ALA A 69 8.76 -7.03 -5.07
N VAL A 70 8.12 -8.07 -4.57
CA VAL A 70 7.68 -8.18 -3.18
C VAL A 70 8.25 -9.48 -2.66
N ASP A 71 8.99 -9.42 -1.56
CA ASP A 71 9.56 -10.60 -0.92
C ASP A 71 9.39 -10.58 0.60
N ARG A 72 9.92 -11.58 1.29
CA ARG A 72 9.80 -11.74 2.74
C ARG A 72 8.35 -11.67 3.21
N VAL A 73 7.44 -12.21 2.41
CA VAL A 73 6.00 -12.15 2.68
C VAL A 73 5.65 -13.13 3.79
N GLN A 74 4.98 -12.62 4.83
CA GLN A 74 4.34 -13.43 5.86
C GLN A 74 2.90 -12.96 6.01
N VAL A 75 1.95 -13.86 5.78
CA VAL A 75 0.53 -13.57 5.95
C VAL A 75 0.06 -14.23 7.23
N HIS A 76 -0.53 -13.42 8.11
CA HIS A 76 -1.02 -13.86 9.42
C HIS A 76 -2.55 -13.81 9.42
N GLU A 77 -3.16 -14.91 9.81
CA GLU A 77 -4.58 -14.94 10.09
C GLU A 77 -4.80 -14.52 11.55
N THR A 78 -5.93 -13.89 11.82
CA THR A 78 -6.29 -13.42 13.17
C THR A 78 -7.49 -14.17 13.70
N THR A 79 -7.87 -13.91 14.94
CA THR A 79 -9.08 -14.46 15.52
C THR A 79 -10.36 -13.97 14.84
N ASP A 80 -10.28 -12.87 14.09
CA ASP A 80 -11.36 -12.40 13.21
C ASP A 80 -11.12 -12.99 11.82
N PRO A 81 -12.02 -13.87 11.32
CA PRO A 81 -11.81 -14.54 10.03
C PRO A 81 -11.70 -13.58 8.83
N GLU A 82 -12.22 -12.37 8.95
CA GLU A 82 -12.18 -11.37 7.88
C GLU A 82 -10.93 -10.52 7.92
N LEU A 83 -10.19 -10.52 9.04
CA LEU A 83 -9.01 -9.66 9.23
C LEU A 83 -7.73 -10.47 9.08
N VAL A 84 -6.93 -10.09 8.11
CA VAL A 84 -5.61 -10.69 7.86
C VAL A 84 -4.56 -9.60 7.84
N VAL A 85 -3.32 -9.99 8.15
CA VAL A 85 -2.18 -9.08 8.20
C VAL A 85 -1.05 -9.67 7.37
N ALA A 86 -0.40 -8.84 6.57
CA ALA A 86 0.82 -9.23 5.87
C ALA A 86 1.95 -8.31 6.25
N ASP A 87 3.11 -8.88 6.57
CA ASP A 87 4.35 -8.12 6.53
C ASP A 87 5.17 -8.57 5.32
N TYR A 88 5.83 -7.62 4.66
CA TYR A 88 6.52 -7.88 3.41
C TYR A 88 7.52 -6.77 3.12
N ARG A 89 8.40 -7.03 2.16
CA ARG A 89 9.34 -6.03 1.69
C ARG A 89 9.03 -5.68 0.24
N LEU A 90 8.83 -4.41 -0.02
CA LEU A 90 8.50 -3.86 -1.34
C LEU A 90 9.73 -3.25 -1.96
N HIS A 91 10.13 -3.77 -3.12
CA HIS A 91 11.25 -3.25 -3.91
C HIS A 91 10.75 -2.48 -5.10
N GLY A 92 11.47 -1.43 -5.47
CA GLY A 92 11.12 -0.63 -6.63
C GLY A 92 12.18 0.37 -6.99
N ARG A 93 11.83 1.22 -7.93
CA ARG A 93 12.69 2.34 -8.34
C ARG A 93 11.86 3.59 -8.59
N VAL A 94 12.47 4.73 -8.35
CA VAL A 94 11.90 6.04 -8.68
C VAL A 94 12.17 6.30 -10.16
N LEU A 95 11.13 6.61 -10.94
CA LEU A 95 11.26 6.74 -12.38
C LEU A 95 12.10 7.94 -12.81
N ALA A 96 11.98 9.07 -12.10
CA ALA A 96 12.69 10.30 -12.45
C ALA A 96 14.21 10.19 -12.26
N THR A 97 14.68 9.41 -11.27
CA THR A 97 16.09 9.34 -10.91
C THR A 97 16.72 7.97 -11.15
N GLY A 98 15.89 6.93 -11.30
CA GLY A 98 16.37 5.55 -11.34
C GLY A 98 16.77 4.99 -9.98
N LYS A 99 16.63 5.76 -8.91
CA LYS A 99 17.03 5.36 -7.56
C LYS A 99 16.20 4.17 -7.09
N GLN A 100 16.88 3.12 -6.65
CA GLN A 100 16.24 1.92 -6.13
C GLN A 100 15.86 2.10 -4.66
N PHE A 101 14.76 1.48 -4.25
CA PHE A 101 14.33 1.48 -2.86
C PHE A 101 13.85 0.09 -2.43
N ALA A 102 13.84 -0.11 -1.12
CA ALA A 102 13.22 -1.26 -0.48
C ALA A 102 12.56 -0.79 0.81
N PHE A 103 11.26 -1.04 0.93
CA PHE A 103 10.47 -0.60 2.08
C PHE A 103 9.94 -1.82 2.82
N ASP A 104 10.09 -1.83 4.14
CA ASP A 104 9.41 -2.79 5.00
C ASP A 104 7.99 -2.29 5.25
N MET A 105 7.02 -3.14 4.95
CA MET A 105 5.60 -2.79 4.96
C MET A 105 4.83 -3.75 5.86
N VAL A 106 3.81 -3.23 6.52
CA VAL A 106 2.80 -4.03 7.20
C VAL A 106 1.43 -3.57 6.72
N MET A 107 0.63 -4.51 6.24
CA MET A 107 -0.73 -4.23 5.76
C MET A 107 -1.74 -5.03 6.55
N PHE A 108 -2.69 -4.34 7.15
CA PHE A 108 -3.91 -4.93 7.70
C PHE A 108 -4.99 -4.84 6.65
N ALA A 109 -5.74 -5.91 6.44
CA ALA A 109 -6.83 -5.90 5.47
C ALA A 109 -8.05 -6.63 6.04
N ARG A 110 -9.20 -5.99 5.94
CA ARG A 110 -10.49 -6.62 6.21
C ARG A 110 -11.10 -7.01 4.87
N ILE A 111 -11.44 -8.29 4.74
CA ILE A 111 -11.87 -8.86 3.47
C ILE A 111 -13.18 -9.60 3.71
N ARG A 112 -14.19 -9.25 2.91
CA ARG A 112 -15.51 -9.86 2.97
C ARG A 112 -15.98 -10.18 1.57
N ASP A 113 -16.50 -11.38 1.38
CA ASP A 113 -17.02 -11.85 0.09
C ASP A 113 -15.99 -11.70 -1.04
N GLY A 114 -14.71 -11.96 -0.74
CA GLY A 114 -13.64 -11.94 -1.71
C GLY A 114 -13.09 -10.55 -2.06
N LEU A 115 -13.55 -9.49 -1.39
CA LEU A 115 -13.11 -8.12 -1.65
C LEU A 115 -12.61 -7.44 -0.37
N ILE A 116 -11.63 -6.56 -0.55
CA ILE A 116 -11.09 -5.76 0.56
C ILE A 116 -12.04 -4.60 0.83
N THR A 117 -12.55 -4.54 2.06
CA THR A 117 -13.45 -3.47 2.50
C THR A 117 -12.72 -2.36 3.24
N TRP A 118 -11.58 -2.68 3.81
CA TRP A 118 -10.74 -1.76 4.57
C TRP A 118 -9.31 -2.26 4.57
N SER A 119 -8.36 -1.34 4.51
CA SER A 119 -6.95 -1.65 4.67
C SER A 119 -6.20 -0.53 5.39
N ARG A 120 -5.12 -0.90 6.07
CA ARG A 120 -4.20 0.04 6.69
C ARG A 120 -2.78 -0.43 6.42
N ILE A 121 -1.97 0.44 5.83
CA ILE A 121 -0.58 0.14 5.51
C ILE A 121 0.34 1.01 6.36
N TYR A 122 1.26 0.36 7.05
CA TYR A 122 2.34 1.01 7.78
C TYR A 122 3.61 0.88 6.99
N SER A 123 4.31 1.98 6.83
CA SER A 123 5.65 2.04 6.23
C SER A 123 6.47 3.12 6.90
N ASN A 124 7.79 3.10 6.69
CA ASN A 124 8.65 4.12 7.28
C ASN A 124 8.69 5.35 6.38
N PRO A 125 8.15 6.51 6.82
CA PRO A 125 8.14 7.71 6.00
C PRO A 125 9.55 8.27 5.74
N LEU A 126 10.52 7.94 6.58
CA LEU A 126 11.91 8.35 6.36
C LEU A 126 12.50 7.66 5.13
N ASP A 127 12.24 6.38 4.96
CA ASP A 127 12.69 5.63 3.78
C ASP A 127 12.07 6.19 2.50
N GLY A 128 10.79 6.54 2.54
CA GLY A 128 10.11 7.19 1.43
C GLY A 128 10.72 8.53 1.08
N ALA A 129 10.99 9.36 2.08
CA ALA A 129 11.61 10.67 1.88
C ALA A 129 13.01 10.56 1.27
N ILE A 130 13.80 9.58 1.73
CA ILE A 130 15.14 9.33 1.17
C ILE A 130 15.02 8.89 -0.30
N ALA A 131 14.12 7.96 -0.59
CA ALA A 131 13.95 7.44 -1.96
C ALA A 131 13.57 8.52 -2.96
N PHE A 132 12.69 9.45 -2.57
CA PHE A 132 12.19 10.51 -3.44
C PHE A 132 12.92 11.84 -3.28
N ASP A 133 14.09 11.85 -2.63
CA ASP A 133 14.89 13.06 -2.37
C ASP A 133 14.08 14.18 -1.72
N ALA A 134 13.17 13.80 -0.81
CA ALA A 134 12.22 14.70 -0.14
C ALA A 134 12.52 14.90 1.34
N ALA A 135 13.72 14.55 1.80
CA ALA A 135 14.07 14.62 3.23
C ALA A 135 13.98 16.04 3.78
N GLU A 136 14.43 17.04 3.04
CA GLU A 136 14.34 18.44 3.46
C GLU A 136 12.90 18.90 3.61
N GLY A 137 12.03 18.51 2.65
CA GLY A 137 10.60 18.83 2.70
C GLY A 137 9.92 18.16 3.88
N LEU A 138 10.28 16.91 4.17
CA LEU A 138 9.75 16.20 5.33
C LEU A 138 10.17 16.87 6.63
N LEU A 139 11.44 17.24 6.75
CA LEU A 139 11.95 17.93 7.94
C LEU A 139 11.24 19.27 8.14
N ALA A 140 11.04 20.04 7.07
CA ALA A 140 10.31 21.30 7.11
C ALA A 140 8.86 21.09 7.56
N ALA A 141 8.18 20.06 7.05
CA ALA A 141 6.81 19.75 7.43
C ALA A 141 6.69 19.37 8.92
N ILE A 142 7.65 18.59 9.43
CA ILE A 142 7.69 18.18 10.83
C ILE A 142 7.93 19.41 11.73
N THR A 143 8.86 20.28 11.34
CA THR A 143 9.19 21.48 12.15
C THR A 143 8.06 22.50 12.18
N ALA A 144 7.26 22.57 11.12
CA ALA A 144 6.12 23.49 11.03
C ALA A 144 4.84 22.96 11.71
N ALA A 145 4.83 21.68 12.04
CA ALA A 145 3.64 21.02 12.61
C ALA A 145 3.40 21.41 14.07
#